data_e07dd1dc6841f71ce331865ee86e2c80
#
_entry.id   e07dd1dc6841f71ce331865ee86e2c80
#
_cell.length_a   1.000
_cell.length_b   1.000
_cell.length_c   1.000
_cell.angle_alpha   90.00
_cell.angle_beta   90.00
_cell.angle_gamma   90.00
#
_symmetry.space_group_name_H-M   'P 1'
#
loop_
_entity.id
_entity.type
_entity.pdbx_description
1 polymer ?
#
loop_
_entity_poly.entity_id
_entity_poly.type
_entity_poly.pdbx_seq_one_letter_code
_entity_poly.pdbx_strand_id
1 'polypeptide(L)'
;MMKIQKVPQQKGTLAAFMNLVERVCNRLPPPAILFCLLFVLTALLGALFTEMGVHLENPATHHIVTAQNFFSKAGIQWLLTNMVKNFTGFAPLGLVITMTMAIGFCEESGLLVSLLNRSMRRVPPALVPYLIAFVGTLGNIASDTAAVVIPPLGALVYLGVKKHPVAGMIVGYAGANAGFTANLMVAGTDSLLQGLTNEAIKGFLGNQDFAVDVTCNWYFMVASTFLVALVIGWLSQKIVEPRFGTYEGPVEEETVAEIGPAEKRGIKNAGLVVLVFILIVVAGFFTGILSKDGHTLVGSLLLKGLIPILFFVLSAAGIAYGLTTGKFMNLKDINKAMVKQMSAMGSYVVFCFF
;
A
#
# COMPACT_ATOMS: atom_id res chain seq x y z
N MET A 1 -33.84 17.52 3.69
CA MET A 1 -33.03 18.19 2.65
C MET A 1 -32.10 19.18 3.34
N MET A 2 -30.86 18.77 3.62
CA MET A 2 -29.85 19.64 4.19
C MET A 2 -29.38 20.63 3.14
N LYS A 3 -29.53 21.94 3.38
CA LYS A 3 -28.96 22.98 2.51
C LYS A 3 -27.45 22.91 2.63
N ILE A 4 -26.78 22.40 1.59
CA ILE A 4 -25.32 22.48 1.46
C ILE A 4 -24.99 23.99 1.43
N GLN A 5 -24.43 24.52 2.53
CA GLN A 5 -23.85 25.85 2.54
C GLN A 5 -22.72 25.88 1.52
N LYS A 6 -22.85 26.74 0.51
CA LYS A 6 -21.78 27.00 -0.45
C LYS A 6 -20.56 27.51 0.32
N VAL A 7 -19.50 26.73 0.34
CA VAL A 7 -18.20 27.15 0.85
C VAL A 7 -17.79 28.43 0.13
N PRO A 8 -17.39 29.50 0.84
CA PRO A 8 -16.96 30.75 0.20
C PRO A 8 -15.78 30.46 -0.72
N GLN A 9 -15.90 30.78 -2.01
CA GLN A 9 -14.79 30.73 -2.95
C GLN A 9 -13.68 31.65 -2.45
N GLN A 10 -12.58 31.09 -2.00
CA GLN A 10 -11.38 31.87 -1.70
C GLN A 10 -10.90 32.52 -2.99
N LYS A 11 -10.92 33.87 -3.02
CA LYS A 11 -10.36 34.67 -4.11
C LYS A 11 -8.87 34.88 -3.81
N GLY A 12 -7.99 34.27 -4.59
CA GLY A 12 -6.55 34.45 -4.48
C GLY A 12 -5.81 33.62 -5.53
N THR A 13 -4.55 33.96 -5.77
CA THR A 13 -3.66 33.24 -6.71
C THR A 13 -3.56 31.75 -6.40
N LEU A 14 -3.54 31.38 -5.12
CA LEU A 14 -3.54 29.99 -4.67
C LEU A 14 -4.85 29.25 -5.07
N ALA A 15 -6.00 29.90 -4.91
CA ALA A 15 -7.28 29.32 -5.31
C ALA A 15 -7.39 29.16 -6.83
N ALA A 16 -6.87 30.11 -7.59
CA ALA A 16 -6.80 30.02 -9.05
C ALA A 16 -5.90 28.86 -9.49
N PHE A 17 -4.76 28.70 -8.85
CA PHE A 17 -3.85 27.57 -9.10
C PHE A 17 -4.49 26.22 -8.74
N MET A 18 -5.13 26.10 -7.57
CA MET A 18 -5.85 24.88 -7.17
C MET A 18 -6.97 24.53 -8.16
N ASN A 19 -7.76 25.52 -8.59
CA ASN A 19 -8.81 25.31 -9.58
C ASN A 19 -8.26 24.91 -10.96
N LEU A 20 -7.07 25.40 -11.33
CA LEU A 20 -6.38 24.98 -12.56
C LEU A 20 -5.95 23.52 -12.45
N VAL A 21 -5.29 23.16 -11.35
CA VAL A 21 -4.84 21.78 -11.07
C VAL A 21 -6.04 20.82 -11.08
N GLU A 22 -7.10 21.15 -10.34
CA GLU A 22 -8.34 20.35 -10.33
C GLU A 22 -8.92 20.17 -11.73
N ARG A 23 -9.00 21.24 -12.52
CA ARG A 23 -9.54 21.18 -13.88
C ARG A 23 -8.69 20.33 -14.81
N VAL A 24 -7.37 20.39 -14.69
CA VAL A 24 -6.42 19.58 -15.47
C VAL A 24 -6.51 18.12 -15.03
N CYS A 25 -6.45 17.85 -13.73
CA CYS A 25 -6.52 16.48 -13.20
C CYS A 25 -7.83 15.77 -13.55
N ASN A 26 -8.97 16.50 -13.48
CA ASN A 26 -10.27 15.93 -13.82
C ASN A 26 -10.49 15.70 -15.34
N ARG A 27 -9.58 16.19 -16.20
CA ARG A 27 -9.58 15.93 -17.63
C ARG A 27 -8.65 14.82 -18.07
N LEU A 28 -7.81 14.33 -17.16
CA LEU A 28 -6.93 13.22 -17.48
C LEU A 28 -7.76 11.95 -17.75
N PRO A 29 -7.42 11.18 -18.81
CA PRO A 29 -8.08 9.92 -19.07
C PRO A 29 -7.76 8.92 -17.96
N PRO A 30 -8.55 7.82 -17.83
CA PRO A 30 -8.23 6.73 -16.93
C PRO A 30 -6.78 6.24 -17.13
N PRO A 31 -6.09 5.81 -16.05
CA PRO A 31 -4.66 5.47 -16.11
C PRO A 31 -4.28 4.48 -17.23
N ALA A 32 -5.10 3.47 -17.50
CA ALA A 32 -4.84 2.52 -18.59
C ALA A 32 -4.76 3.22 -19.96
N ILE A 33 -5.68 4.17 -20.23
CA ILE A 33 -5.66 4.95 -21.49
C ILE A 33 -4.44 5.87 -21.52
N LEU A 34 -4.05 6.43 -20.37
CA LEU A 34 -2.86 7.26 -20.27
C LEU A 34 -1.60 6.48 -20.63
N PHE A 35 -1.45 5.23 -20.14
CA PHE A 35 -0.33 4.35 -20.50
C PHE A 35 -0.35 3.98 -21.99
N CYS A 36 -1.50 3.71 -22.59
CA CYS A 36 -1.61 3.51 -24.03
C CYS A 36 -1.11 4.74 -24.81
N LEU A 37 -1.51 5.94 -24.39
CA LEU A 37 -1.06 7.18 -25.04
C LEU A 37 0.44 7.40 -24.88
N LEU A 38 1.00 7.10 -23.72
CA LEU A 38 2.45 7.17 -23.46
C LEU A 38 3.20 6.15 -24.31
N PHE A 39 2.68 4.93 -24.47
CA PHE A 39 3.26 3.93 -25.35
C PHE A 39 3.31 4.43 -26.80
N VAL A 40 2.18 4.96 -27.32
CA VAL A 40 2.13 5.51 -28.68
C VAL A 40 3.11 6.69 -28.82
N LEU A 41 3.14 7.59 -27.85
CA LEU A 41 4.08 8.73 -27.84
C LEU A 41 5.54 8.24 -27.88
N THR A 42 5.88 7.26 -27.03
CA THR A 42 7.22 6.68 -26.98
C THR A 42 7.60 6.00 -28.29
N ALA A 43 6.64 5.28 -28.93
CA ALA A 43 6.84 4.64 -30.22
C ALA A 43 7.10 5.67 -31.33
N LEU A 44 6.35 6.80 -31.33
CA LEU A 44 6.55 7.91 -32.27
C LEU A 44 7.90 8.59 -32.08
N LEU A 45 8.29 8.86 -30.83
CA LEU A 45 9.59 9.44 -30.50
C LEU A 45 10.73 8.48 -30.87
N GLY A 46 10.56 7.18 -30.63
CA GLY A 46 11.53 6.16 -31.07
C GLY A 46 11.73 6.14 -32.57
N ALA A 47 10.64 6.22 -33.35
CA ALA A 47 10.71 6.33 -34.80
C ALA A 47 11.45 7.61 -35.23
N LEU A 48 11.10 8.76 -34.67
CA LEU A 48 11.73 10.06 -34.95
C LEU A 48 13.24 10.02 -34.66
N PHE A 49 13.64 9.53 -33.50
CA PHE A 49 15.04 9.46 -33.08
C PHE A 49 15.84 8.45 -33.94
N THR A 50 15.20 7.37 -34.40
CA THR A 50 15.83 6.45 -35.33
C THR A 50 16.12 7.14 -36.67
N GLU A 51 15.17 7.90 -37.24
CA GLU A 51 15.36 8.69 -38.45
C GLU A 51 16.44 9.77 -38.32
N MET A 52 16.52 10.36 -37.12
CA MET A 52 17.57 11.36 -36.80
C MET A 52 18.95 10.72 -36.55
N GLY A 53 19.05 9.39 -36.52
CA GLY A 53 20.31 8.68 -36.24
C GLY A 53 20.81 8.89 -34.81
N VAL A 54 19.93 9.13 -33.84
CA VAL A 54 20.32 9.37 -32.43
C VAL A 54 20.86 8.07 -31.86
N HIS A 55 22.09 8.15 -31.36
CA HIS A 55 22.73 7.10 -30.56
C HIS A 55 23.41 7.73 -29.37
N LEU A 56 23.35 7.05 -28.24
CA LEU A 56 23.91 7.50 -26.96
C LEU A 56 24.74 6.37 -26.37
N GLU A 57 25.85 6.74 -25.75
CA GLU A 57 26.61 5.79 -24.93
C GLU A 57 25.95 5.65 -23.56
N ASN A 58 25.64 4.39 -23.18
CA ASN A 58 25.14 4.12 -21.83
C ASN A 58 26.31 4.34 -20.84
N PRO A 59 26.17 5.29 -19.89
CA PRO A 59 27.27 5.65 -18.99
C PRO A 59 27.71 4.54 -18.05
N ALA A 60 26.85 3.52 -17.83
CA ALA A 60 27.16 2.41 -16.93
C ALA A 60 27.80 1.22 -17.64
N THR A 61 27.39 0.94 -18.89
CA THR A 61 27.86 -0.24 -19.65
C THR A 61 28.82 0.12 -20.77
N HIS A 62 28.98 1.40 -21.08
CA HIS A 62 29.74 1.92 -22.23
C HIS A 62 29.30 1.35 -23.58
N HIS A 63 28.13 0.73 -23.66
CA HIS A 63 27.54 0.29 -24.92
C HIS A 63 26.78 1.42 -25.60
N ILE A 64 26.91 1.51 -26.92
CA ILE A 64 26.12 2.43 -27.74
C ILE A 64 24.70 1.89 -27.83
N VAL A 65 23.75 2.67 -27.34
CA VAL A 65 22.31 2.40 -27.42
C VAL A 65 21.75 3.24 -28.56
N THR A 66 21.05 2.61 -29.48
CA THR A 66 20.37 3.28 -30.60
C THR A 66 18.87 3.26 -30.38
N ALA A 67 18.20 4.33 -30.83
CA ALA A 67 16.74 4.38 -30.79
C ALA A 67 16.16 3.26 -31.68
N GLN A 68 15.04 2.69 -31.23
CA GLN A 68 14.36 1.60 -31.94
C GLN A 68 13.06 2.12 -32.55
N ASN A 69 12.86 1.87 -33.85
CA ASN A 69 11.60 2.20 -34.51
C ASN A 69 10.61 1.06 -34.38
N PHE A 70 9.61 1.21 -33.54
CA PHE A 70 8.55 0.23 -33.33
C PHE A 70 7.65 0.03 -34.53
N PHE A 71 7.59 0.98 -35.47
CA PHE A 71 6.81 0.84 -36.74
C PHE A 71 7.59 0.14 -37.84
N SER A 72 8.87 -0.16 -37.62
CA SER A 72 9.66 -0.98 -38.56
C SER A 72 9.20 -2.45 -38.52
N LYS A 73 9.54 -3.20 -39.55
CA LYS A 73 9.28 -4.65 -39.59
C LYS A 73 9.84 -5.37 -38.38
N ALA A 74 11.06 -5.03 -37.97
CA ALA A 74 11.71 -5.60 -36.77
C ALA A 74 10.99 -5.19 -35.49
N GLY A 75 10.57 -3.91 -35.35
CA GLY A 75 9.83 -3.42 -34.20
C GLY A 75 8.47 -4.10 -34.02
N ILE A 76 7.72 -4.26 -35.12
CA ILE A 76 6.43 -4.97 -35.09
C ILE A 76 6.61 -6.44 -34.72
N GLN A 77 7.60 -7.11 -35.30
CA GLN A 77 7.92 -8.50 -34.93
C GLN A 77 8.30 -8.65 -33.49
N TRP A 78 9.13 -7.74 -32.97
CA TRP A 78 9.51 -7.72 -31.55
C TRP A 78 8.29 -7.53 -30.64
N LEU A 79 7.42 -6.58 -30.96
CA LEU A 79 6.21 -6.33 -30.18
C LEU A 79 5.32 -7.57 -30.11
N LEU A 80 5.01 -8.18 -31.24
CA LEU A 80 4.15 -9.36 -31.32
C LEU A 80 4.73 -10.58 -30.59
N THR A 81 6.05 -10.74 -30.60
CA THR A 81 6.69 -11.89 -29.95
C THR A 81 6.93 -11.69 -28.46
N ASN A 82 7.04 -10.44 -28.00
CA ASN A 82 7.42 -10.17 -26.61
C ASN A 82 6.28 -9.61 -25.74
N MET A 83 5.18 -9.14 -26.33
CA MET A 83 4.10 -8.49 -25.58
C MET A 83 3.56 -9.35 -24.42
N VAL A 84 3.20 -10.61 -24.70
CA VAL A 84 2.71 -11.54 -23.67
C VAL A 84 3.83 -11.91 -22.70
N LYS A 85 5.05 -12.15 -23.19
CA LYS A 85 6.19 -12.50 -22.37
C LYS A 85 6.56 -11.35 -21.39
N ASN A 86 6.54 -10.12 -21.87
CA ASN A 86 6.81 -8.94 -21.02
C ASN A 86 5.74 -8.77 -19.94
N PHE A 87 4.46 -8.95 -20.30
CA PHE A 87 3.37 -8.90 -19.33
C PHE A 87 3.50 -9.99 -18.25
N THR A 88 3.67 -11.26 -18.66
CA THR A 88 3.75 -12.38 -17.72
C THR A 88 5.06 -12.40 -16.92
N GLY A 89 6.14 -11.87 -17.49
CA GLY A 89 7.45 -11.74 -16.85
C GLY A 89 7.62 -10.47 -16.01
N PHE A 90 6.61 -9.58 -15.97
CA PHE A 90 6.68 -8.35 -15.19
C PHE A 90 6.67 -8.67 -13.69
N ALA A 91 7.84 -8.58 -13.06
CA ALA A 91 8.04 -9.00 -11.68
C ALA A 91 7.04 -8.38 -10.68
N PRO A 92 6.71 -7.07 -10.76
CA PRO A 92 5.73 -6.47 -9.85
C PRO A 92 4.35 -7.12 -9.91
N LEU A 93 3.92 -7.67 -11.04
CA LEU A 93 2.60 -8.31 -11.20
C LEU A 93 2.43 -9.46 -10.19
N GLY A 94 3.38 -10.39 -10.15
CA GLY A 94 3.33 -11.53 -9.23
C GLY A 94 3.49 -11.14 -7.77
N LEU A 95 4.41 -10.21 -7.49
CA LEU A 95 4.71 -9.77 -6.13
C LEU A 95 3.50 -9.09 -5.45
N VAL A 96 2.88 -8.14 -6.16
CA VAL A 96 1.72 -7.39 -5.61
C VAL A 96 0.51 -8.29 -5.45
N ILE A 97 0.21 -9.14 -6.43
CA ILE A 97 -0.90 -10.12 -6.35
C ILE A 97 -0.73 -11.01 -5.12
N THR A 98 0.48 -11.55 -4.91
CA THR A 98 0.77 -12.43 -3.76
C THR A 98 0.55 -11.72 -2.43
N MET A 99 1.08 -10.49 -2.28
CA MET A 99 0.91 -9.72 -1.04
C MET A 99 -0.55 -9.33 -0.80
N THR A 100 -1.25 -8.88 -1.84
CA THR A 100 -2.68 -8.49 -1.71
C THR A 100 -3.56 -9.66 -1.31
N MET A 101 -3.32 -10.87 -1.84
CA MET A 101 -4.03 -12.07 -1.37
C MET A 101 -3.80 -12.35 0.11
N ALA A 102 -2.56 -12.22 0.59
CA ALA A 102 -2.22 -12.45 1.98
C ALA A 102 -2.93 -11.47 2.93
N ILE A 103 -2.87 -10.19 2.58
CA ILE A 103 -3.53 -9.12 3.34
C ILE A 103 -5.05 -9.29 3.30
N GLY A 104 -5.59 -9.74 2.17
CA GLY A 104 -7.01 -9.99 1.98
C GLY A 104 -7.61 -10.99 2.96
N PHE A 105 -6.87 -12.02 3.38
CA PHE A 105 -7.33 -12.92 4.45
C PHE A 105 -7.47 -12.20 5.79
N CYS A 106 -6.54 -11.30 6.13
CA CYS A 106 -6.60 -10.51 7.35
C CYS A 106 -7.74 -9.48 7.32
N GLU A 107 -8.03 -8.92 6.14
CA GLU A 107 -9.09 -7.96 5.93
C GLU A 107 -10.48 -8.64 6.00
N GLU A 108 -10.72 -9.67 5.18
CA GLU A 108 -12.00 -10.36 5.10
C GLU A 108 -12.37 -11.11 6.40
N SER A 109 -11.39 -11.58 7.15
CA SER A 109 -11.63 -12.13 8.49
C SER A 109 -12.04 -11.08 9.52
N GLY A 110 -11.73 -9.79 9.29
CA GLY A 110 -11.90 -8.70 10.24
C GLY A 110 -10.75 -8.55 11.24
N LEU A 111 -9.65 -9.29 11.09
CA LEU A 111 -8.48 -9.22 11.97
C LEU A 111 -7.91 -7.82 12.02
N LEU A 112 -7.74 -7.15 10.86
CA LEU A 112 -7.19 -5.80 10.80
C LEU A 112 -8.05 -4.80 11.57
N VAL A 113 -9.36 -4.82 11.36
CA VAL A 113 -10.32 -3.93 12.06
C VAL A 113 -10.28 -4.18 13.55
N SER A 114 -10.23 -5.44 14.00
CA SER A 114 -10.16 -5.77 15.42
C SER A 114 -8.84 -5.35 16.08
N LEU A 115 -7.72 -5.45 15.36
CA LEU A 115 -6.42 -4.94 15.83
C LEU A 115 -6.43 -3.42 15.95
N LEU A 116 -7.01 -2.71 14.98
CA LEU A 116 -7.17 -1.26 15.00
C LEU A 116 -8.04 -0.82 16.19
N ASN A 117 -9.21 -1.43 16.35
CA ASN A 117 -10.12 -1.15 17.46
C ASN A 117 -9.45 -1.41 18.83
N ARG A 118 -8.66 -2.49 18.94
CA ARG A 118 -7.92 -2.80 20.16
C ARG A 118 -6.87 -1.74 20.49
N SER A 119 -6.17 -1.23 19.48
CA SER A 119 -5.10 -0.23 19.65
C SER A 119 -5.66 1.11 20.15
N MET A 120 -6.88 1.47 19.75
CA MET A 120 -7.51 2.75 20.08
C MET A 120 -8.14 2.81 21.49
N ARG A 121 -8.27 1.69 22.17
CA ARG A 121 -8.80 1.63 23.54
C ARG A 121 -7.74 1.99 24.57
N ARG A 122 -8.11 2.78 25.57
CA ARG A 122 -7.27 3.18 26.73
C ARG A 122 -6.19 4.23 26.44
N VAL A 123 -6.43 5.14 25.51
CA VAL A 123 -5.49 6.22 25.21
C VAL A 123 -5.96 7.52 25.85
N PRO A 124 -5.08 8.27 26.52
CA PRO A 124 -5.40 9.60 27.03
C PRO A 124 -5.90 10.52 25.90
N PRO A 125 -6.92 11.39 26.16
CA PRO A 125 -7.50 12.26 25.11
C PRO A 125 -6.48 13.12 24.36
N ALA A 126 -5.39 13.49 25.01
CA ALA A 126 -4.30 14.26 24.39
C ALA A 126 -3.51 13.46 23.36
N LEU A 127 -3.42 12.13 23.49
CA LEU A 127 -2.68 11.28 22.58
C LEU A 127 -3.54 10.67 21.46
N VAL A 128 -4.86 10.83 21.55
CA VAL A 128 -5.80 10.27 20.55
C VAL A 128 -5.48 10.70 19.11
N PRO A 129 -5.19 11.98 18.78
CA PRO A 129 -4.85 12.38 17.44
C PRO A 129 -3.61 11.68 16.91
N TYR A 130 -2.58 11.55 17.74
CA TYR A 130 -1.33 10.87 17.38
C TYR A 130 -1.54 9.39 17.12
N LEU A 131 -2.34 8.74 17.97
CA LEU A 131 -2.66 7.33 17.81
C LEU A 131 -3.46 7.08 16.53
N ILE A 132 -4.50 7.89 16.26
CA ILE A 132 -5.30 7.73 15.03
C ILE A 132 -4.43 7.97 13.80
N ALA A 133 -3.57 8.98 13.81
CA ALA A 133 -2.61 9.23 12.74
C ALA A 133 -1.66 8.04 12.55
N PHE A 134 -1.12 7.50 13.64
CA PHE A 134 -0.24 6.33 13.61
C PHE A 134 -0.95 5.08 13.08
N VAL A 135 -2.15 4.80 13.58
CA VAL A 135 -2.98 3.68 13.11
C VAL A 135 -3.39 3.88 11.64
N GLY A 136 -3.71 5.12 11.25
CA GLY A 136 -3.97 5.47 9.85
C GLY A 136 -2.79 5.15 8.96
N THR A 137 -1.60 5.56 9.35
CA THR A 137 -0.35 5.27 8.64
C THR A 137 -0.09 3.76 8.54
N LEU A 138 -0.24 3.01 9.62
CA LEU A 138 -0.13 1.54 9.61
C LEU A 138 -1.21 0.85 8.78
N GLY A 139 -2.37 1.50 8.64
CA GLY A 139 -3.48 1.00 7.83
C GLY A 139 -3.11 0.80 6.36
N ASN A 140 -2.07 1.46 5.87
CA ASN A 140 -1.57 1.28 4.50
C ASN A 140 -1.08 -0.14 4.18
N ILE A 141 -0.85 -0.99 5.18
CA ILE A 141 -0.66 -2.43 4.99
C ILE A 141 -1.89 -3.03 4.28
N ALA A 142 -3.09 -2.51 4.58
CA ALA A 142 -4.35 -2.93 3.96
C ALA A 142 -4.69 -2.14 2.66
N SER A 143 -3.70 -1.49 2.04
CA SER A 143 -3.87 -0.70 0.81
C SER A 143 -4.98 0.37 0.95
N ASP A 144 -5.80 0.56 -0.09
CA ASP A 144 -6.83 1.59 -0.16
C ASP A 144 -7.96 1.43 0.88
N THR A 145 -8.15 0.25 1.43
CA THR A 145 -9.16 -0.02 2.47
C THR A 145 -8.96 0.83 3.71
N ALA A 146 -7.73 1.15 4.06
CA ALA A 146 -7.44 2.01 5.21
C ALA A 146 -8.04 3.40 5.06
N ALA A 147 -7.98 3.99 3.86
CA ALA A 147 -8.53 5.31 3.59
C ALA A 147 -10.07 5.37 3.73
N VAL A 148 -10.75 4.23 3.64
CA VAL A 148 -12.21 4.11 3.82
C VAL A 148 -12.58 3.78 5.28
N VAL A 149 -11.81 2.91 5.93
CA VAL A 149 -12.14 2.37 7.26
C VAL A 149 -11.66 3.28 8.39
N ILE A 150 -10.46 3.84 8.29
CA ILE A 150 -9.85 4.61 9.38
C ILE A 150 -10.57 5.95 9.66
N PRO A 151 -11.03 6.73 8.67
CA PRO A 151 -11.71 7.99 8.96
C PRO A 151 -12.97 7.84 9.83
N PRO A 152 -13.93 6.95 9.52
CA PRO A 152 -15.08 6.71 10.40
C PRO A 152 -14.70 6.23 11.80
N LEU A 153 -13.68 5.36 11.91
CA LEU A 153 -13.17 4.94 13.21
C LEU A 153 -12.56 6.10 14.00
N GLY A 154 -11.82 6.98 13.32
CA GLY A 154 -11.30 8.21 13.91
C GLY A 154 -12.40 9.12 14.47
N ALA A 155 -13.53 9.25 13.73
CA ALA A 155 -14.70 9.98 14.20
C ALA A 155 -15.28 9.39 15.49
N LEU A 156 -15.47 8.07 15.53
CA LEU A 156 -16.01 7.37 16.72
C LEU A 156 -15.10 7.51 17.94
N VAL A 157 -13.77 7.40 17.74
CA VAL A 157 -12.81 7.58 18.85
C VAL A 157 -12.83 9.00 19.37
N TYR A 158 -12.93 10.02 18.50
CA TYR A 158 -13.04 11.42 18.91
C TYR A 158 -14.33 11.68 19.68
N LEU A 159 -15.46 11.12 19.24
CA LEU A 159 -16.72 11.16 20.00
C LEU A 159 -16.56 10.56 21.39
N GLY A 160 -15.90 9.41 21.51
CA GLY A 160 -15.64 8.76 22.79
C GLY A 160 -14.81 9.59 23.78
N VAL A 161 -14.00 10.52 23.28
CA VAL A 161 -13.22 11.48 24.12
C VAL A 161 -13.80 12.89 24.10
N LYS A 162 -15.07 13.05 23.71
CA LYS A 162 -15.81 14.32 23.65
C LYS A 162 -15.17 15.39 22.76
N LYS A 163 -14.47 14.97 21.71
CA LYS A 163 -13.92 15.83 20.68
C LYS A 163 -14.79 15.79 19.42
N HIS A 164 -14.64 16.78 18.54
CA HIS A 164 -15.45 16.89 17.33
C HIS A 164 -15.15 15.74 16.34
N PRO A 165 -16.14 14.92 15.93
CA PRO A 165 -15.92 13.72 15.11
C PRO A 165 -15.32 14.01 13.74
N VAL A 166 -15.66 15.15 13.11
CA VAL A 166 -15.09 15.55 11.82
C VAL A 166 -13.58 15.77 11.92
N ALA A 167 -13.08 16.29 13.05
CA ALA A 167 -11.63 16.39 13.27
C ALA A 167 -10.99 14.99 13.31
N GLY A 168 -11.64 14.02 13.95
CA GLY A 168 -11.19 12.61 13.96
C GLY A 168 -11.17 11.97 12.58
N MET A 169 -12.19 12.24 11.75
CA MET A 169 -12.21 11.80 10.34
C MET A 169 -11.03 12.37 9.55
N ILE A 170 -10.76 13.66 9.70
CA ILE A 170 -9.66 14.34 9.00
C ILE A 170 -8.31 13.73 9.40
N VAL A 171 -8.09 13.48 10.69
CA VAL A 171 -6.86 12.85 11.19
C VAL A 171 -6.70 11.43 10.66
N GLY A 172 -7.78 10.64 10.68
CA GLY A 172 -7.79 9.29 10.15
C GLY A 172 -7.48 9.26 8.65
N TYR A 173 -8.11 10.14 7.90
CA TYR A 173 -7.90 10.28 6.46
C TYR A 173 -6.46 10.76 6.15
N ALA A 174 -5.97 11.76 6.89
CA ALA A 174 -4.61 12.26 6.73
C ALA A 174 -3.58 11.17 7.05
N GLY A 175 -3.78 10.40 8.12
CA GLY A 175 -2.90 9.26 8.47
C GLY A 175 -2.84 8.22 7.37
N ALA A 176 -4.01 7.80 6.87
CA ALA A 176 -4.08 6.80 5.82
C ALA A 176 -3.44 7.26 4.48
N ASN A 177 -3.61 8.53 4.11
CA ASN A 177 -3.12 9.01 2.81
C ASN A 177 -1.70 9.60 2.87
N ALA A 178 -1.36 10.38 3.89
CA ALA A 178 -0.01 10.96 4.03
C ALA A 178 1.04 9.89 4.40
N GLY A 179 0.61 8.81 5.07
CA GLY A 179 1.47 7.69 5.42
C GLY A 179 1.56 6.60 4.36
N PHE A 180 1.13 6.84 3.13
CA PHE A 180 0.97 5.80 2.08
C PHE A 180 2.23 4.95 1.85
N THR A 181 3.42 5.51 2.04
CA THR A 181 4.70 4.80 1.93
C THR A 181 5.39 4.56 3.27
N ALA A 182 4.73 4.88 4.39
CA ALA A 182 5.27 4.72 5.73
C ALA A 182 4.64 3.51 6.42
N ASN A 183 5.46 2.55 6.83
CA ASN A 183 4.99 1.32 7.47
C ASN A 183 6.05 0.76 8.43
N LEU A 184 5.61 -0.05 9.40
CA LEU A 184 6.51 -0.85 10.24
C LEU A 184 6.82 -2.22 9.61
N MET A 185 6.04 -2.63 8.62
CA MET A 185 6.19 -3.89 7.89
C MET A 185 6.30 -3.62 6.40
N VAL A 186 6.90 -4.55 5.69
CA VAL A 186 6.87 -4.56 4.22
C VAL A 186 5.43 -4.77 3.75
N ALA A 187 4.97 -3.92 2.85
CA ALA A 187 3.64 -3.94 2.26
C ALA A 187 3.68 -4.29 0.76
N GLY A 188 2.51 -4.38 0.14
CA GLY A 188 2.41 -4.62 -1.30
C GLY A 188 3.09 -3.55 -2.16
N THR A 189 3.01 -2.29 -1.72
CA THR A 189 3.67 -1.15 -2.36
C THR A 189 5.19 -1.27 -2.41
N ASP A 190 5.82 -1.82 -1.34
CA ASP A 190 7.27 -2.01 -1.30
C ASP A 190 7.72 -3.05 -2.32
N SER A 191 6.92 -4.12 -2.47
CA SER A 191 7.16 -5.16 -3.47
C SER A 191 7.04 -4.61 -4.89
N LEU A 192 6.06 -3.74 -5.13
CA LEU A 192 5.88 -3.05 -6.41
C LEU A 192 7.09 -2.17 -6.72
N LEU A 193 7.49 -1.30 -5.77
CA LEU A 193 8.61 -0.39 -5.95
C LEU A 193 9.94 -1.13 -6.14
N GLN A 194 10.17 -2.21 -5.38
CA GLN A 194 11.32 -3.08 -5.59
C GLN A 194 11.36 -3.65 -7.01
N GLY A 195 10.23 -4.19 -7.48
CA GLY A 195 10.14 -4.77 -8.81
C GLY A 195 10.42 -3.74 -9.92
N LEU A 196 9.79 -2.57 -9.84
CA LEU A 196 10.01 -1.47 -10.78
C LEU A 196 11.47 -0.97 -10.75
N THR A 197 12.05 -0.83 -9.56
CA THR A 197 13.45 -0.41 -9.40
C THR A 197 14.40 -1.43 -10.02
N ASN A 198 14.19 -2.72 -9.78
CA ASN A 198 15.03 -3.76 -10.36
C ASN A 198 14.90 -3.87 -11.88
N GLU A 199 13.71 -3.66 -12.43
CA GLU A 199 13.56 -3.58 -13.90
C GLU A 199 14.29 -2.34 -14.49
N ALA A 200 14.20 -1.18 -13.81
CA ALA A 200 14.95 0.01 -14.20
C ALA A 200 16.48 -0.20 -14.10
N ILE A 201 16.95 -0.86 -13.05
CA ILE A 201 18.37 -1.23 -12.89
C ILE A 201 18.84 -2.12 -14.02
N LYS A 202 18.08 -3.15 -14.38
CA LYS A 202 18.41 -4.03 -15.52
C LYS A 202 18.46 -3.26 -16.83
N GLY A 203 17.51 -2.35 -17.07
CA GLY A 203 17.48 -1.51 -18.27
C GLY A 203 18.66 -0.55 -18.36
N PHE A 204 19.12 0.01 -17.23
CA PHE A 204 20.21 1.00 -17.19
C PHE A 204 21.60 0.36 -17.11
N LEU A 205 21.79 -0.65 -16.22
CA LEU A 205 23.08 -1.29 -15.97
C LEU A 205 23.33 -2.54 -16.84
N GLY A 206 22.36 -2.95 -17.66
CA GLY A 206 22.42 -4.22 -18.36
C GLY A 206 22.27 -5.41 -17.40
N ASN A 207 22.90 -6.54 -17.75
CA ASN A 207 22.82 -7.77 -16.96
C ASN A 207 23.80 -7.82 -15.77
N GLN A 208 24.01 -6.71 -15.09
CA GLN A 208 24.82 -6.72 -13.86
C GLN A 208 24.00 -7.32 -12.70
N ASP A 209 24.68 -8.07 -11.83
CA ASP A 209 24.09 -8.77 -10.67
C ASP A 209 23.70 -7.80 -9.53
N PHE A 210 23.37 -6.56 -9.84
CA PHE A 210 22.92 -5.60 -8.87
C PHE A 210 21.39 -5.58 -8.81
N ALA A 211 20.85 -5.78 -7.63
CA ALA A 211 19.42 -5.70 -7.36
C ALA A 211 19.19 -5.17 -5.94
N VAL A 212 18.10 -4.45 -5.76
CA VAL A 212 17.66 -3.99 -4.43
C VAL A 212 16.72 -5.02 -3.79
N ASP A 213 16.85 -5.21 -2.49
CA ASP A 213 15.94 -6.03 -1.72
C ASP A 213 14.64 -5.26 -1.41
N VAL A 214 13.55 -5.98 -1.13
CA VAL A 214 12.26 -5.40 -0.76
C VAL A 214 12.33 -4.55 0.52
N THR A 215 13.36 -4.75 1.33
CA THR A 215 13.62 -4.03 2.58
C THR A 215 14.54 -2.82 2.42
N CYS A 216 14.94 -2.47 1.19
CA CYS A 216 15.93 -1.40 0.96
C CYS A 216 15.51 -0.05 1.54
N ASN A 217 14.22 0.23 1.63
CA ASN A 217 13.66 1.47 2.19
C ASN A 217 13.08 1.31 3.62
N TRP A 218 13.20 0.13 4.22
CA TRP A 218 12.48 -0.22 5.46
C TRP A 218 12.81 0.69 6.64
N TYR A 219 14.09 1.02 6.85
CA TYR A 219 14.49 1.92 7.94
C TYR A 219 13.87 3.31 7.82
N PHE A 220 13.84 3.85 6.60
CA PHE A 220 13.21 5.12 6.32
C PHE A 220 11.69 5.05 6.56
N MET A 221 11.03 3.98 6.14
CA MET A 221 9.59 3.78 6.35
C MET A 221 9.24 3.72 7.84
N VAL A 222 10.02 3.01 8.64
CA VAL A 222 9.83 2.94 10.10
C VAL A 222 9.96 4.32 10.72
N ALA A 223 11.03 5.05 10.40
CA ALA A 223 11.26 6.40 10.93
C ALA A 223 10.15 7.37 10.48
N SER A 224 9.76 7.34 9.20
CA SER A 224 8.71 8.20 8.65
C SER A 224 7.34 7.91 9.25
N THR A 225 7.03 6.67 9.64
CA THR A 225 5.78 6.31 10.32
C THR A 225 5.59 7.11 11.60
N PHE A 226 6.61 7.17 12.44
CA PHE A 226 6.56 7.96 13.67
C PHE A 226 6.52 9.46 13.39
N LEU A 227 7.34 9.93 12.43
CA LEU A 227 7.37 11.36 12.06
C LEU A 227 6.00 11.82 11.52
N VAL A 228 5.41 11.09 10.59
CA VAL A 228 4.09 11.41 10.00
C VAL A 228 3.01 11.43 11.09
N ALA A 229 2.99 10.43 11.97
CA ALA A 229 2.02 10.38 13.07
C ALA A 229 2.17 11.58 14.02
N LEU A 230 3.41 11.97 14.37
CA LEU A 230 3.69 13.12 15.21
C LEU A 230 3.23 14.43 14.55
N VAL A 231 3.57 14.64 13.28
CA VAL A 231 3.20 15.85 12.54
C VAL A 231 1.69 15.97 12.39
N ILE A 232 1.00 14.90 11.97
CA ILE A 232 -0.47 14.91 11.83
C ILE A 232 -1.14 15.13 13.18
N GLY A 233 -0.72 14.45 14.24
CA GLY A 233 -1.26 14.61 15.57
C GLY A 233 -1.09 16.03 16.09
N TRP A 234 0.09 16.63 15.91
CA TRP A 234 0.37 18.02 16.28
C TRP A 234 -0.48 19.02 15.47
N LEU A 235 -0.57 18.85 14.15
CA LEU A 235 -1.42 19.69 13.28
C LEU A 235 -2.89 19.56 13.68
N SER A 236 -3.35 18.37 14.03
CA SER A 236 -4.71 18.17 14.53
C SER A 236 -4.99 19.02 15.75
N GLN A 237 -4.15 18.90 16.78
CA GLN A 237 -4.36 19.63 18.04
C GLN A 237 -4.23 21.14 17.89
N LYS A 238 -3.31 21.62 17.05
CA LYS A 238 -3.02 23.05 16.94
C LYS A 238 -3.87 23.78 15.90
N ILE A 239 -4.31 23.08 14.86
CA ILE A 239 -4.99 23.71 13.72
C ILE A 239 -6.39 23.16 13.51
N VAL A 240 -6.55 21.81 13.48
CA VAL A 240 -7.82 21.20 13.10
C VAL A 240 -8.83 21.27 14.23
N GLU A 241 -8.50 20.73 15.42
CA GLU A 241 -9.42 20.69 16.57
C GLU A 241 -9.94 22.09 16.98
N PRO A 242 -9.09 23.14 17.06
CA PRO A 242 -9.58 24.48 17.42
C PRO A 242 -10.57 25.07 16.42
N ARG A 243 -10.56 24.66 15.14
CA ARG A 243 -11.51 25.15 14.13
C ARG A 243 -12.90 24.56 14.26
N PHE A 244 -13.00 23.33 14.81
CA PHE A 244 -14.29 22.67 14.99
C PHE A 244 -14.89 22.88 16.38
N GLY A 245 -14.06 23.26 17.37
CA GLY A 245 -14.53 23.45 18.75
C GLY A 245 -14.96 22.14 19.43
N THR A 246 -15.69 22.28 20.55
CA THR A 246 -16.29 21.15 21.25
C THR A 246 -17.53 20.65 20.54
N TYR A 247 -17.72 19.34 20.49
CA TYR A 247 -18.92 18.75 19.92
C TYR A 247 -20.07 18.78 20.94
N GLU A 248 -21.16 19.45 20.57
CA GLU A 248 -22.39 19.60 21.40
C GLU A 248 -23.54 18.72 20.89
N GLY A 249 -23.30 17.90 19.86
CA GLY A 249 -24.33 17.04 19.31
C GLY A 249 -24.60 15.78 20.17
N PRO A 250 -25.64 15.00 19.82
CA PRO A 250 -25.95 13.75 20.51
C PRO A 250 -24.79 12.78 20.34
N VAL A 251 -24.29 12.27 21.46
CA VAL A 251 -23.35 11.16 21.48
C VAL A 251 -24.22 9.90 21.56
N GLU A 252 -24.56 9.33 20.41
CA GLU A 252 -25.09 7.97 20.39
C GLU A 252 -24.01 7.06 20.98
N GLU A 253 -24.39 6.17 21.89
CA GLU A 253 -23.49 5.24 22.59
C GLU A 253 -22.86 4.16 21.65
N GLU A 254 -22.85 4.35 20.36
CA GLU A 254 -22.00 3.58 19.42
C GLU A 254 -20.53 3.93 19.63
N THR A 255 -20.09 3.80 20.87
CA THR A 255 -18.67 3.70 21.21
C THR A 255 -18.04 2.58 20.38
N VAL A 256 -16.78 2.78 19.98
CA VAL A 256 -15.93 1.76 19.33
C VAL A 256 -16.33 0.36 19.81
N ALA A 257 -16.91 -0.43 18.90
CA ALA A 257 -17.60 -1.68 19.23
C ALA A 257 -16.76 -2.52 20.20
N GLU A 258 -17.39 -3.01 21.28
CA GLU A 258 -16.66 -3.83 22.24
C GLU A 258 -16.11 -5.07 21.57
N ILE A 259 -14.79 -5.26 21.73
CA ILE A 259 -14.14 -6.48 21.24
C ILE A 259 -14.75 -7.65 22.02
N GLY A 260 -15.56 -8.45 21.32
CA GLY A 260 -16.22 -9.59 21.89
C GLY A 260 -15.24 -10.68 22.39
N PRO A 261 -15.71 -11.62 23.22
CA PRO A 261 -14.86 -12.74 23.67
C PRO A 261 -14.28 -13.57 22.52
N ALA A 262 -15.03 -13.75 21.43
CA ALA A 262 -14.58 -14.46 20.23
C ALA A 262 -13.43 -13.70 19.52
N GLU A 263 -13.56 -12.38 19.38
CA GLU A 263 -12.51 -11.56 18.76
C GLU A 263 -11.24 -11.54 19.60
N LYS A 264 -11.37 -11.46 20.95
CA LYS A 264 -10.19 -11.54 21.85
C LYS A 264 -9.45 -12.88 21.68
N ARG A 265 -10.21 -13.98 21.60
CA ARG A 265 -9.65 -15.32 21.32
C ARG A 265 -9.03 -15.37 19.91
N GLY A 266 -9.72 -14.80 18.92
CA GLY A 266 -9.25 -14.71 17.55
C GLY A 266 -7.90 -13.98 17.43
N ILE A 267 -7.77 -12.82 18.07
CA ILE A 267 -6.50 -12.06 18.11
C ILE A 267 -5.39 -12.89 18.80
N LYS A 268 -5.72 -13.59 19.89
CA LYS A 268 -4.75 -14.44 20.59
C LYS A 268 -4.29 -15.59 19.69
N ASN A 269 -5.21 -16.27 19.01
CA ASN A 269 -4.91 -17.40 18.11
C ASN A 269 -4.11 -16.92 16.89
N ALA A 270 -4.48 -15.81 16.25
CA ALA A 270 -3.72 -15.21 15.18
C ALA A 270 -2.29 -14.84 15.63
N GLY A 271 -2.15 -14.23 16.81
CA GLY A 271 -0.86 -13.91 17.40
C GLY A 271 0.00 -15.15 17.68
N LEU A 272 -0.61 -16.25 18.14
CA LEU A 272 0.07 -17.51 18.35
C LEU A 272 0.59 -18.10 17.03
N VAL A 273 -0.23 -18.08 15.98
CA VAL A 273 0.16 -18.52 14.64
C VAL A 273 1.35 -17.71 14.13
N VAL A 274 1.29 -16.37 14.23
CA VAL A 274 2.39 -15.48 13.84
C VAL A 274 3.66 -15.84 14.64
N LEU A 275 3.54 -16.04 15.95
CA LEU A 275 4.68 -16.41 16.80
C LEU A 275 5.31 -17.75 16.36
N VAL A 276 4.50 -18.76 16.07
CA VAL A 276 4.98 -20.06 15.58
C VAL A 276 5.73 -19.89 14.24
N PHE A 277 5.18 -19.12 13.31
CA PHE A 277 5.85 -18.83 12.04
C PHE A 277 7.17 -18.08 12.23
N ILE A 278 7.20 -17.09 13.13
CA ILE A 278 8.46 -16.38 13.47
C ILE A 278 9.49 -17.37 14.00
N LEU A 279 9.11 -18.27 14.89
CA LEU A 279 10.03 -19.29 15.42
C LEU A 279 10.55 -20.24 14.33
N ILE A 280 9.69 -20.65 13.39
CA ILE A 280 10.09 -21.49 12.25
C ILE A 280 11.06 -20.73 11.35
N VAL A 281 10.81 -19.48 11.05
CA VAL A 281 11.67 -18.63 10.21
C VAL A 281 13.02 -18.40 10.89
N VAL A 282 13.03 -18.10 12.19
CA VAL A 282 14.25 -17.92 12.99
C VAL A 282 15.05 -19.22 13.04
N ALA A 283 14.39 -20.35 13.30
CA ALA A 283 15.07 -21.67 13.26
C ALA A 283 15.64 -21.97 11.87
N GLY A 284 14.87 -21.72 10.81
CA GLY A 284 15.32 -21.88 9.42
C GLY A 284 16.51 -20.99 9.06
N PHE A 285 16.59 -19.80 9.66
CA PHE A 285 17.75 -18.92 9.48
C PHE A 285 19.01 -19.49 10.12
N PHE A 286 18.95 -19.87 11.40
CA PHE A 286 20.10 -20.41 12.13
C PHE A 286 20.53 -21.81 11.67
N THR A 287 19.64 -22.62 11.12
CA THR A 287 19.97 -23.94 10.54
C THR A 287 20.60 -23.86 9.14
N GLY A 288 20.72 -22.66 8.56
CA GLY A 288 21.27 -22.45 7.22
C GLY A 288 20.29 -22.70 6.06
N ILE A 289 19.03 -23.05 6.35
CA ILE A 289 18.00 -23.22 5.31
C ILE A 289 17.65 -21.87 4.64
N LEU A 290 17.50 -20.81 5.45
CA LEU A 290 17.16 -19.48 4.98
C LEU A 290 18.36 -18.52 4.89
N SER A 291 19.53 -18.96 5.30
CA SER A 291 20.81 -18.25 5.18
C SER A 291 21.89 -19.19 4.68
N LYS A 292 22.98 -18.67 4.10
CA LYS A 292 24.09 -19.54 3.68
C LYS A 292 24.94 -20.09 4.85
N ASP A 293 25.03 -19.29 5.91
CA ASP A 293 25.99 -19.50 7.02
C ASP A 293 25.32 -19.39 8.41
N GLY A 294 24.01 -19.18 8.48
CA GLY A 294 23.28 -19.00 9.75
C GLY A 294 23.48 -17.62 10.38
N HIS A 295 24.28 -16.74 9.80
CA HIS A 295 24.66 -15.46 10.40
C HIS A 295 24.47 -14.25 9.48
N THR A 296 24.58 -14.43 8.16
CA THR A 296 24.51 -13.31 7.21
C THR A 296 23.08 -13.08 6.71
N LEU A 297 22.52 -11.92 7.03
CA LEU A 297 21.17 -11.54 6.62
C LEU A 297 21.13 -11.01 5.18
N VAL A 298 22.09 -10.16 4.80
CA VAL A 298 22.15 -9.52 3.47
C VAL A 298 22.37 -10.57 2.38
N GLY A 299 21.53 -10.56 1.35
CA GLY A 299 21.57 -11.54 0.27
C GLY A 299 21.11 -12.95 0.64
N SER A 300 20.59 -13.16 1.86
CA SER A 300 20.04 -14.43 2.32
C SER A 300 18.76 -14.83 1.59
N LEU A 301 18.44 -16.13 1.62
CA LEU A 301 17.16 -16.63 1.11
C LEU A 301 15.98 -16.06 1.92
N LEU A 302 16.20 -15.71 3.19
CA LEU A 302 15.20 -15.05 4.02
C LEU A 302 14.72 -13.73 3.41
N LEU A 303 15.63 -12.85 2.98
CA LEU A 303 15.27 -11.57 2.36
C LEU A 303 14.72 -11.78 0.94
N LYS A 304 15.30 -12.65 0.14
CA LYS A 304 14.81 -12.97 -1.21
C LYS A 304 13.43 -13.61 -1.19
N GLY A 305 13.14 -14.43 -0.18
CA GLY A 305 11.87 -15.13 0.03
C GLY A 305 10.90 -14.41 0.97
N LEU A 306 11.14 -13.14 1.33
CA LEU A 306 10.35 -12.43 2.33
C LEU A 306 8.86 -12.34 1.94
N ILE A 307 8.55 -12.09 0.67
CA ILE A 307 7.17 -11.99 0.19
C ILE A 307 6.40 -13.32 0.33
N PRO A 308 6.91 -14.47 -0.14
CA PRO A 308 6.30 -15.76 0.15
C PRO A 308 6.16 -16.05 1.64
N ILE A 309 7.14 -15.71 2.46
CA ILE A 309 7.08 -15.90 3.92
C ILE A 309 5.94 -15.06 4.51
N LEU A 310 5.86 -13.78 4.17
CA LEU A 310 4.77 -12.90 4.60
C LEU A 310 3.41 -13.39 4.11
N PHE A 311 3.34 -13.92 2.88
CA PHE A 311 2.11 -14.52 2.36
C PHE A 311 1.60 -15.63 3.29
N PHE A 312 2.44 -16.58 3.66
CA PHE A 312 2.02 -17.68 4.53
C PHE A 312 1.67 -17.20 5.95
N VAL A 313 2.47 -16.30 6.52
CA VAL A 313 2.24 -15.77 7.87
C VAL A 313 0.92 -15.02 7.96
N LEU A 314 0.69 -14.06 7.06
CA LEU A 314 -0.52 -13.23 7.07
C LEU A 314 -1.76 -14.04 6.72
N SER A 315 -1.68 -14.94 5.73
CA SER A 315 -2.78 -15.82 5.37
C SER A 315 -3.17 -16.73 6.53
N ALA A 316 -2.20 -17.36 7.17
CA ALA A 316 -2.46 -18.24 8.31
C ALA A 316 -3.04 -17.47 9.51
N ALA A 317 -2.54 -16.26 9.80
CA ALA A 317 -3.08 -15.40 10.85
C ALA A 317 -4.52 -14.97 10.58
N GLY A 318 -4.81 -14.52 9.35
CA GLY A 318 -6.16 -14.13 8.92
C GLY A 318 -7.13 -15.30 8.97
N ILE A 319 -6.73 -16.49 8.49
CA ILE A 319 -7.55 -17.70 8.54
C ILE A 319 -7.79 -18.15 9.99
N ALA A 320 -6.76 -18.18 10.84
CA ALA A 320 -6.89 -18.55 12.25
C ALA A 320 -7.85 -17.62 13.00
N TYR A 321 -7.78 -16.32 12.74
CA TYR A 321 -8.72 -15.35 13.28
C TYR A 321 -10.14 -15.61 12.77
N GLY A 322 -10.31 -15.73 11.44
CA GLY A 322 -11.61 -15.94 10.79
C GLY A 322 -12.32 -17.23 11.26
N LEU A 323 -11.59 -18.32 11.42
CA LEU A 323 -12.11 -19.57 11.99
C LEU A 323 -12.53 -19.38 13.45
N THR A 324 -11.73 -18.69 14.26
CA THR A 324 -12.03 -18.47 15.68
C THR A 324 -13.24 -17.56 15.90
N THR A 325 -13.44 -16.59 15.04
CA THR A 325 -14.56 -15.63 15.12
C THR A 325 -15.82 -16.10 14.40
N GLY A 326 -15.74 -17.22 13.66
CA GLY A 326 -16.86 -17.74 12.85
C GLY A 326 -17.09 -16.99 11.53
N LYS A 327 -16.17 -16.11 11.14
CA LYS A 327 -16.23 -15.43 9.82
C LYS A 327 -15.92 -16.41 8.67
N PHE A 328 -15.02 -17.36 8.92
CA PHE A 328 -14.73 -18.47 8.02
C PHE A 328 -15.26 -19.75 8.67
N MET A 329 -16.34 -20.32 8.15
CA MET A 329 -16.95 -21.55 8.67
C MET A 329 -16.51 -22.79 7.87
N ASN A 330 -16.07 -22.57 6.64
CA ASN A 330 -15.70 -23.66 5.73
C ASN A 330 -14.69 -23.17 4.66
N LEU A 331 -14.17 -24.12 3.89
CA LEU A 331 -13.20 -23.82 2.81
C LEU A 331 -13.79 -22.91 1.71
N LYS A 332 -15.12 -22.91 1.53
CA LYS A 332 -15.76 -22.01 0.55
C LYS A 332 -15.65 -20.56 0.96
N ASP A 333 -15.72 -20.25 2.26
CA ASP A 333 -15.57 -18.88 2.76
C ASP A 333 -14.14 -18.38 2.54
N ILE A 334 -13.15 -19.23 2.79
CA ILE A 334 -11.73 -18.93 2.53
C ILE A 334 -11.52 -18.69 1.03
N ASN A 335 -12.05 -19.55 0.17
CA ASN A 335 -11.97 -19.36 -1.28
C ASN A 335 -12.66 -18.08 -1.73
N LYS A 336 -13.83 -17.74 -1.17
CA LYS A 336 -14.55 -16.50 -1.46
C LYS A 336 -13.75 -15.27 -1.09
N ALA A 337 -13.03 -15.28 0.03
CA ALA A 337 -12.14 -14.22 0.45
C ALA A 337 -11.00 -13.99 -0.57
N MET A 338 -10.36 -15.08 -1.04
CA MET A 338 -9.33 -14.99 -2.10
C MET A 338 -9.89 -14.41 -3.40
N VAL A 339 -11.03 -14.93 -3.87
CA VAL A 339 -11.66 -14.48 -5.12
C VAL A 339 -12.02 -12.99 -5.05
N LYS A 340 -12.54 -12.54 -3.91
CA LYS A 340 -12.89 -11.13 -3.70
C LYS A 340 -11.66 -10.21 -3.82
N GLN A 341 -10.55 -10.58 -3.22
CA GLN A 341 -9.30 -9.81 -3.32
C GLN A 341 -8.73 -9.82 -4.74
N MET A 342 -8.77 -10.96 -5.42
CA MET A 342 -8.34 -11.04 -6.82
C MET A 342 -9.22 -10.20 -7.74
N SER A 343 -10.52 -10.14 -7.49
CA SER A 343 -11.44 -9.29 -8.25
C SER A 343 -11.12 -7.79 -8.09
N ALA A 344 -10.69 -7.37 -6.90
CA ALA A 344 -10.26 -6.00 -6.64
C ALA A 344 -8.97 -5.63 -7.40
N MET A 345 -8.14 -6.62 -7.75
CA MET A 345 -6.89 -6.42 -8.48
C MET A 345 -7.06 -6.28 -10.01
N GLY A 346 -8.29 -6.37 -10.53
CA GLY A 346 -8.54 -6.32 -11.97
C GLY A 346 -7.96 -5.08 -12.66
N SER A 347 -8.14 -3.90 -12.08
CA SER A 347 -7.57 -2.66 -12.61
C SER A 347 -6.04 -2.67 -12.61
N TYR A 348 -5.42 -3.22 -11.57
CA TYR A 348 -3.97 -3.33 -11.47
C TYR A 348 -3.40 -4.26 -12.57
N VAL A 349 -4.04 -5.41 -12.80
CA VAL A 349 -3.64 -6.35 -13.87
C VAL A 349 -3.72 -5.68 -15.24
N VAL A 350 -4.77 -4.88 -15.48
CA VAL A 350 -4.90 -4.09 -16.73
C VAL A 350 -3.77 -3.07 -16.83
N PHE A 351 -3.39 -2.37 -15.75
CA PHE A 351 -2.27 -1.43 -15.80
C PHE A 351 -0.92 -2.10 -16.08
N CYS A 352 -0.70 -3.30 -15.56
CA CYS A 352 0.53 -4.05 -15.84
C CYS A 352 0.63 -4.52 -17.28
N PHE A 353 -0.50 -4.64 -17.99
CA PHE A 353 -0.52 -5.04 -19.40
C PHE A 353 -0.09 -3.89 -20.31
N PHE A 354 -0.44 -2.65 -20.01
CA PHE A 354 -0.11 -1.45 -20.78
C PHE A 354 1.13 -0.73 -20.27
#